data_50dfde7fda8003145e16b6adcb13be95
#
_entry.id   50dfde7fda8003145e16b6adcb13be95
#
_cell.length_a   1.000
_cell.length_b   1.000
_cell.length_c   1.000
_cell.angle_alpha   90.00
_cell.angle_beta   90.00
_cell.angle_gamma   90.00
#
_symmetry.space_group_name_H-M   'P 1'
#
loop_
_entity.id
_entity.type
_entity.pdbx_description
1 polymer ?
#
loop_
_entity_poly.entity_id
_entity_poly.type
_entity_poly.pdbx_seq_one_letter_code
_entity_poly.pdbx_strand_id
1 'polypeptide(L)'
;WHEKGWALFQKLINYMRSRQDAAGYKEVNTPEVLDRLLWEKSGHWEKYGENMYTSETPDEKVFAIKPMNCPGHIQVFNQGLKSYRDLPLRITEFGKVHRYEPSGALHGLLRVRAFTQDDAHIFCSEDQITSECLEVTNLILDIYKDLGFENVILKYADRPDVRVGDD
;
A
#
# COMPACT_ATOMS: atom_id res chain seq x y z
N TRP A 1 10.36 -13.37 12.29
CA TRP A 1 10.07 -14.62 11.58
C TRP A 1 11.18 -15.64 11.83
N HIS A 2 10.81 -16.85 12.28
CA HIS A 2 11.73 -17.99 12.35
C HIS A 2 11.79 -18.71 10.99
N GLU A 3 12.74 -19.61 10.82
CA GLU A 3 13.05 -20.28 9.54
C GLU A 3 11.80 -20.81 8.79
N LYS A 4 10.96 -21.61 9.47
CA LYS A 4 9.74 -22.17 8.85
C LYS A 4 8.73 -21.09 8.46
N GLY A 5 8.51 -20.13 9.36
CA GLY A 5 7.61 -19.00 9.08
C GLY A 5 8.12 -18.11 7.94
N TRP A 6 9.43 -17.89 7.91
CA TRP A 6 10.07 -17.12 6.84
C TRP A 6 9.95 -17.84 5.49
N ALA A 7 10.15 -19.15 5.46
CA ALA A 7 9.97 -19.94 4.25
C ALA A 7 8.53 -19.87 3.71
N LEU A 8 7.52 -19.93 4.60
CA LEU A 8 6.12 -19.76 4.22
C LEU A 8 5.86 -18.33 3.69
N PHE A 9 6.36 -17.32 4.39
CA PHE A 9 6.25 -15.92 4.01
C PHE A 9 6.81 -15.67 2.59
N GLN A 10 8.00 -16.21 2.29
CA GLN A 10 8.60 -16.09 0.95
C GLN A 10 7.76 -16.80 -0.14
N LYS A 11 7.13 -17.92 0.19
CA LYS A 11 6.22 -18.59 -0.75
C LYS A 11 5.00 -17.74 -1.07
N LEU A 12 4.41 -17.08 -0.06
CA LEU A 12 3.29 -16.16 -0.26
C LEU A 12 3.70 -14.94 -1.12
N ILE A 13 4.85 -14.32 -0.82
CA ILE A 13 5.38 -13.22 -1.63
C ILE A 13 5.58 -13.66 -3.10
N ASN A 14 6.21 -14.81 -3.32
CA ASN A 14 6.46 -15.28 -4.68
C ASN A 14 5.17 -15.63 -5.43
N TYR A 15 4.18 -16.18 -4.75
CA TYR A 15 2.85 -16.40 -5.31
C TYR A 15 2.20 -15.07 -5.72
N MET A 16 2.12 -14.10 -4.79
CA MET A 16 1.53 -12.79 -5.06
C MET A 16 2.26 -12.06 -6.18
N ARG A 17 3.60 -12.08 -6.17
CA ARG A 17 4.41 -11.48 -7.25
C ARG A 17 4.06 -12.07 -8.61
N SER A 18 3.93 -13.40 -8.72
CA SER A 18 3.57 -14.04 -9.98
C SER A 18 2.16 -13.66 -10.45
N ARG A 19 1.22 -13.48 -9.53
CA ARG A 19 -0.16 -13.04 -9.85
C ARG A 19 -0.20 -11.59 -10.32
N GLN A 20 0.52 -10.71 -9.63
CA GLN A 20 0.61 -9.29 -9.95
C GLN A 20 1.36 -9.05 -11.27
N ASP A 21 2.46 -9.75 -11.49
CA ASP A 21 3.22 -9.66 -12.74
C ASP A 21 2.37 -10.10 -13.94
N ALA A 22 1.66 -11.23 -13.83
CA ALA A 22 0.73 -11.69 -14.85
C ALA A 22 -0.43 -10.72 -15.12
N ALA A 23 -0.85 -9.93 -14.12
CA ALA A 23 -1.85 -8.89 -14.25
C ALA A 23 -1.28 -7.52 -14.70
N GLY A 24 0.01 -7.46 -15.07
CA GLY A 24 0.66 -6.28 -15.63
C GLY A 24 1.10 -5.23 -14.61
N TYR A 25 1.17 -5.57 -13.33
CA TYR A 25 1.72 -4.67 -12.30
C TYR A 25 3.24 -4.58 -12.42
N LYS A 26 3.78 -3.40 -12.12
CA LYS A 26 5.22 -3.12 -12.08
C LYS A 26 5.67 -3.01 -10.64
N GLU A 27 6.52 -3.94 -10.20
CA GLU A 27 7.05 -3.95 -8.85
C GLU A 27 8.07 -2.82 -8.68
N VAL A 28 7.91 -2.05 -7.61
CA VAL A 28 8.84 -1.01 -7.16
C VAL A 28 9.23 -1.25 -5.72
N ASN A 29 10.24 -0.53 -5.25
CA ASN A 29 10.62 -0.51 -3.84
C ASN A 29 10.94 0.92 -3.44
N THR A 30 10.11 1.48 -2.55
CA THR A 30 10.26 2.85 -2.07
C THR A 30 10.99 2.89 -0.71
N PRO A 31 11.71 3.98 -0.39
CA PRO A 31 12.41 4.09 0.87
C PRO A 31 11.50 3.91 2.09
N GLU A 32 12.01 3.27 3.14
CA GLU A 32 11.27 3.10 4.40
C GLU A 32 11.26 4.38 5.23
N VAL A 33 12.32 5.20 5.15
CA VAL A 33 12.47 6.46 5.88
C VAL A 33 12.29 7.63 4.93
N LEU A 34 11.33 8.50 5.19
CA LEU A 34 10.94 9.59 4.31
C LEU A 34 10.81 10.89 5.11
N ASP A 35 11.08 12.02 4.44
CA ASP A 35 10.97 13.35 5.00
C ASP A 35 9.52 13.66 5.44
N ARG A 36 9.37 14.32 6.58
CA ARG A 36 8.09 14.76 7.14
C ARG A 36 7.25 15.56 6.14
N LEU A 37 7.86 16.41 5.33
CA LEU A 37 7.15 17.22 4.33
C LEU A 37 6.32 16.40 3.35
N LEU A 38 6.74 15.16 3.04
CA LEU A 38 5.97 14.28 2.18
C LEU A 38 4.63 13.86 2.83
N TRP A 39 4.69 13.60 4.13
CA TRP A 39 3.53 13.21 4.93
C TRP A 39 2.56 14.36 5.17
N GLU A 40 3.08 15.58 5.34
CA GLU A 40 2.28 16.81 5.42
C GLU A 40 1.54 17.07 4.11
N LYS A 41 2.25 17.05 2.96
CA LYS A 41 1.65 17.26 1.64
C LYS A 41 0.56 16.24 1.29
N SER A 42 0.68 15.03 1.77
CA SER A 42 -0.30 13.96 1.51
C SER A 42 -1.44 13.92 2.54
N GLY A 43 -1.45 14.82 3.54
CA GLY A 43 -2.45 14.86 4.62
C GLY A 43 -2.34 13.73 5.65
N HIS A 44 -1.34 12.86 5.52
CA HIS A 44 -1.16 11.74 6.44
C HIS A 44 -0.63 12.18 7.80
N TRP A 45 0.15 13.29 7.84
CA TRP A 45 0.72 13.80 9.09
C TRP A 45 -0.36 14.23 10.08
N GLU A 46 -1.38 14.96 9.61
CA GLU A 46 -2.48 15.41 10.46
C GLU A 46 -3.35 14.27 10.97
N LYS A 47 -3.57 13.26 10.14
CA LYS A 47 -4.49 12.16 10.46
C LYS A 47 -3.84 11.03 11.24
N TYR A 48 -2.56 10.76 11.00
CA TYR A 48 -1.86 9.56 11.48
C TYR A 48 -0.52 9.86 12.16
N GLY A 49 -0.17 11.14 12.38
CA GLY A 49 1.12 11.53 12.96
C GLY A 49 1.42 10.85 14.30
N GLU A 50 0.40 10.69 15.15
CA GLU A 50 0.52 10.00 16.44
C GLU A 50 0.83 8.49 16.29
N ASN A 51 0.53 7.90 15.14
CA ASN A 51 0.80 6.49 14.83
C ASN A 51 2.09 6.29 14.02
N MET A 52 2.87 7.34 13.78
CA MET A 52 4.13 7.26 13.05
C MET A 52 5.32 7.16 14.00
N TYR A 53 6.29 6.33 13.63
CA TYR A 53 7.62 6.40 14.21
C TYR A 53 8.40 7.52 13.55
N THR A 54 8.88 8.46 14.34
CA THR A 54 9.64 9.62 13.85
C THR A 54 11.04 9.64 14.45
N SER A 55 11.96 10.26 13.73
CA SER A 55 13.32 10.51 14.16
C SER A 55 13.73 11.90 13.72
N GLU A 56 14.54 12.57 14.53
CA GLU A 56 15.13 13.87 14.23
C GLU A 56 16.63 13.70 13.98
N THR A 57 17.13 14.35 12.96
CA THR A 57 18.54 14.34 12.60
C THR A 57 19.29 15.51 13.28
N PRO A 58 20.63 15.47 13.35
CA PRO A 58 21.42 16.55 13.95
C PRO A 58 21.24 17.94 13.30
N ASP A 59 20.74 17.99 12.07
CA ASP A 59 20.39 19.23 11.35
C ASP A 59 18.89 19.59 11.49
N GLU A 60 18.25 19.10 12.56
CA GLU A 60 16.86 19.41 12.96
C GLU A 60 15.79 19.02 11.93
N LYS A 61 16.10 18.07 11.03
CA LYS A 61 15.11 17.52 10.11
C LYS A 61 14.37 16.34 10.72
N VAL A 62 13.07 16.33 10.55
CA VAL A 62 12.22 15.23 11.01
C VAL A 62 11.95 14.26 9.87
N PHE A 63 12.24 13.00 10.10
CA PHE A 63 11.90 11.88 9.22
C PHE A 63 10.90 10.96 9.89
N ALA A 64 10.10 10.29 9.10
CA ALA A 64 9.20 9.26 9.57
C ALA A 64 9.46 7.93 8.85
N ILE A 65 9.32 6.84 9.60
CA ILE A 65 9.28 5.50 9.02
C ILE A 65 7.89 5.32 8.41
N LYS A 66 7.81 4.93 7.15
CA LYS A 66 6.55 4.88 6.42
C LYS A 66 5.50 3.97 7.08
N PRO A 67 4.30 4.49 7.39
CA PRO A 67 3.17 3.69 7.85
C PRO A 67 2.36 3.11 6.69
N MET A 68 2.61 3.55 5.46
CA MET A 68 1.97 3.14 4.20
C MET A 68 2.85 3.51 2.99
N ASN A 69 2.55 2.93 1.83
CA ASN A 69 3.38 3.10 0.62
C ASN A 69 2.86 4.20 -0.32
N CYS A 70 1.61 4.67 -0.13
CA CYS A 70 0.93 5.60 -1.03
C CYS A 70 1.76 6.82 -1.45
N PRO A 71 2.36 7.61 -0.54
CA PRO A 71 3.14 8.77 -0.93
C PRO A 71 4.39 8.42 -1.75
N GLY A 72 5.02 7.28 -1.45
CA GLY A 72 6.16 6.76 -2.21
C GLY A 72 5.78 6.42 -3.66
N HIS A 73 4.67 5.72 -3.86
CA HIS A 73 4.17 5.38 -5.19
C HIS A 73 3.79 6.63 -6.01
N ILE A 74 3.21 7.66 -5.37
CA ILE A 74 2.93 8.94 -6.02
C ILE A 74 4.23 9.61 -6.46
N GLN A 75 5.30 9.56 -5.66
CA GLN A 75 6.60 10.10 -6.07
C GLN A 75 7.18 9.32 -7.26
N VAL A 76 7.07 8.00 -7.29
CA VAL A 76 7.47 7.19 -8.46
C VAL A 76 6.65 7.58 -9.69
N PHE A 77 5.35 7.75 -9.54
CA PHE A 77 4.47 8.21 -10.62
C PHE A 77 4.88 9.59 -11.15
N ASN A 78 5.24 10.51 -10.27
CA ASN A 78 5.61 11.89 -10.63
C ASN A 78 7.00 12.02 -11.29
N GLN A 79 7.80 10.95 -11.32
CA GLN A 79 9.09 10.97 -12.00
C GLN A 79 8.93 10.91 -13.51
N GLY A 80 9.60 11.84 -14.21
CA GLY A 80 9.60 11.92 -15.67
C GLY A 80 8.27 12.43 -16.24
N LEU A 81 8.29 12.61 -17.55
CA LEU A 81 7.10 12.99 -18.31
C LEU A 81 6.23 11.77 -18.57
N LYS A 82 4.95 11.88 -18.28
CA LYS A 82 3.95 10.84 -18.55
C LYS A 82 2.87 11.39 -19.48
N SER A 83 2.38 10.52 -20.34
CA SER A 83 1.26 10.77 -21.25
C SER A 83 0.04 9.97 -20.79
N TYR A 84 -1.16 10.43 -21.17
CA TYR A 84 -2.37 9.64 -21.01
C TYR A 84 -2.30 8.24 -21.67
N ARG A 85 -1.37 8.07 -22.64
CA ARG A 85 -1.14 6.78 -23.30
C ARG A 85 -0.37 5.77 -22.43
N ASP A 86 0.24 6.24 -21.36
CA ASP A 86 0.95 5.40 -20.39
C ASP A 86 0.00 4.81 -19.34
N LEU A 87 -1.27 5.25 -19.35
CA LEU A 87 -2.32 4.79 -18.43
C LEU A 87 -3.14 3.65 -19.05
N PRO A 88 -3.61 2.70 -18.23
CA PRO A 88 -3.41 2.64 -16.78
C PRO A 88 -1.99 2.20 -16.41
N LEU A 89 -1.42 2.81 -15.38
CA LEU A 89 -0.15 2.41 -14.79
C LEU A 89 -0.41 1.74 -13.45
N ARG A 90 -0.07 0.45 -13.35
CA ARG A 90 -0.26 -0.38 -12.15
C ARG A 90 1.09 -0.57 -11.48
N ILE A 91 1.25 -0.01 -10.27
CA ILE A 91 2.48 -0.10 -9.47
C ILE A 91 2.19 -0.95 -8.25
N THR A 92 3.07 -1.90 -7.93
CA THR A 92 3.00 -2.75 -6.74
C THR A 92 4.29 -2.72 -5.94
N GLU A 93 4.18 -2.97 -4.64
CA GLU A 93 5.33 -3.03 -3.74
C GLU A 93 5.06 -4.03 -2.60
N PHE A 94 6.03 -4.90 -2.31
CA PHE A 94 6.05 -5.62 -1.03
C PHE A 94 6.67 -4.74 0.03
N GLY A 95 5.94 -3.67 0.37
CA GLY A 95 6.41 -2.62 1.23
C GLY A 95 6.34 -2.97 2.71
N LYS A 96 7.49 -2.87 3.39
CA LYS A 96 7.53 -3.00 4.84
C LYS A 96 7.15 -1.67 5.48
N VAL A 97 6.08 -1.69 6.27
CA VAL A 97 5.52 -0.51 6.93
C VAL A 97 5.52 -0.69 8.44
N HIS A 98 5.56 0.45 9.15
CA HIS A 98 5.59 0.46 10.60
C HIS A 98 4.52 1.43 11.13
N ARG A 99 3.76 0.96 12.12
CA ARG A 99 2.72 1.76 12.79
C ARG A 99 2.88 1.67 14.28
N TYR A 100 2.88 2.80 14.97
CA TYR A 100 2.86 2.84 16.42
C TYR A 100 1.46 2.47 16.91
N GLU A 101 1.25 1.16 17.07
CA GLU A 101 0.03 0.63 17.67
C GLU A 101 0.23 0.59 19.19
N PRO A 102 -0.76 1.05 19.99
CA PRO A 102 -0.70 0.93 21.45
C PRO A 102 -0.64 -0.56 21.85
N SER A 103 0.06 -0.85 22.93
CA SER A 103 0.30 -2.25 23.36
C SER A 103 -0.99 -3.06 23.55
N GLY A 104 -2.06 -2.43 24.04
CA GLY A 104 -3.35 -3.08 24.22
C GLY A 104 -4.11 -3.42 22.92
N ALA A 105 -3.69 -2.87 21.78
CA ALA A 105 -4.28 -3.16 20.48
C ALA A 105 -3.58 -4.31 19.72
N LEU A 106 -2.41 -4.75 20.19
CA LEU A 106 -1.65 -5.82 19.54
C LEU A 106 -2.37 -7.17 19.66
N HIS A 107 -2.44 -7.91 18.54
CA HIS A 107 -3.16 -9.19 18.50
C HIS A 107 -2.51 -10.19 17.54
N GLY A 108 -1.68 -11.07 18.08
CA GLY A 108 -1.01 -12.14 17.32
C GLY A 108 -0.33 -11.64 16.06
N LEU A 109 -0.64 -12.22 14.90
CA LEU A 109 -0.20 -11.77 13.58
C LEU A 109 -1.18 -10.80 12.91
N LEU A 110 -2.38 -10.60 13.49
CA LEU A 110 -3.43 -9.78 12.90
C LEU A 110 -3.20 -8.28 13.10
N ARG A 111 -2.58 -7.89 14.23
CA ARG A 111 -2.28 -6.50 14.53
C ARG A 111 -0.91 -6.38 15.17
N VAL A 112 0.03 -5.89 14.40
CA VAL A 112 1.45 -5.77 14.74
C VAL A 112 1.96 -4.38 14.39
N ARG A 113 3.14 -4.02 14.91
CA ARG A 113 3.77 -2.72 14.66
C ARG A 113 4.59 -2.66 13.38
N ALA A 114 4.97 -3.81 12.84
CA ALA A 114 5.71 -3.92 11.59
C ALA A 114 5.18 -5.07 10.75
N PHE A 115 4.82 -4.82 9.52
CA PHE A 115 4.31 -5.82 8.60
C PHE A 115 4.63 -5.47 7.15
N THR A 116 4.55 -6.44 6.28
CA THR A 116 4.72 -6.25 4.84
C THR A 116 3.36 -6.28 4.16
N GLN A 117 3.10 -5.31 3.32
CA GLN A 117 1.91 -5.26 2.47
C GLN A 117 2.28 -5.66 1.05
N ASP A 118 1.43 -6.44 0.40
CA ASP A 118 1.38 -6.61 -1.04
C ASP A 118 0.56 -5.46 -1.65
N ASP A 119 1.06 -4.26 -1.50
CA ASP A 119 0.35 -3.03 -1.80
C ASP A 119 0.40 -2.68 -3.29
N ALA A 120 -0.66 -2.05 -3.80
CA ALA A 120 -0.72 -1.62 -5.18
C ALA A 120 -1.45 -0.29 -5.33
N HIS A 121 -1.00 0.52 -6.30
CA HIS A 121 -1.65 1.76 -6.71
C HIS A 121 -1.82 1.74 -8.23
N ILE A 122 -3.04 2.03 -8.67
CA ILE A 122 -3.41 2.11 -10.08
C ILE A 122 -3.65 3.58 -10.42
N PHE A 123 -2.86 4.09 -11.34
CA PHE A 123 -3.02 5.42 -11.91
C PHE A 123 -3.73 5.27 -13.25
N CYS A 124 -4.92 5.82 -13.36
CA CYS A 124 -5.77 5.67 -14.56
C CYS A 124 -6.55 6.96 -14.85
N SER A 125 -7.10 7.08 -16.05
CA SER A 125 -8.06 8.12 -16.39
C SER A 125 -9.47 7.78 -15.89
N GLU A 126 -10.36 8.76 -15.82
CA GLU A 126 -11.73 8.55 -15.29
C GLU A 126 -12.50 7.48 -16.05
N ASP A 127 -12.37 7.43 -17.37
CA ASP A 127 -13.01 6.42 -18.22
C ASP A 127 -12.48 5.01 -17.99
N GLN A 128 -11.28 4.85 -17.41
CA GLN A 128 -10.67 3.57 -17.07
C GLN A 128 -11.04 3.08 -15.66
N ILE A 129 -11.59 3.91 -14.78
CA ILE A 129 -11.84 3.56 -13.35
C ILE A 129 -12.66 2.28 -13.23
N THR A 130 -13.78 2.19 -13.93
CA THR A 130 -14.68 1.03 -13.81
C THR A 130 -14.00 -0.26 -14.26
N SER A 131 -13.28 -0.24 -15.39
CA SER A 131 -12.56 -1.42 -15.87
C SER A 131 -11.46 -1.84 -14.92
N GLU A 132 -10.67 -0.90 -14.39
CA GLU A 132 -9.60 -1.21 -13.44
C GLU A 132 -10.15 -1.75 -12.11
N CYS A 133 -11.27 -1.21 -11.61
CA CYS A 133 -11.94 -1.75 -10.41
C CYS A 133 -12.43 -3.19 -10.62
N LEU A 134 -12.97 -3.52 -11.78
CA LEU A 134 -13.39 -4.88 -12.11
C LEU A 134 -12.20 -5.84 -12.22
N GLU A 135 -11.12 -5.42 -12.90
CA GLU A 135 -9.91 -6.22 -13.05
C GLU A 135 -9.27 -6.54 -11.68
N VAL A 136 -9.10 -5.54 -10.80
CA VAL A 136 -8.52 -5.78 -9.48
C VAL A 136 -9.46 -6.63 -8.61
N THR A 137 -10.77 -6.46 -8.72
CA THR A 137 -11.74 -7.27 -7.97
C THR A 137 -11.66 -8.74 -8.40
N ASN A 138 -11.62 -9.01 -9.69
CA ASN A 138 -11.47 -10.36 -10.21
C ASN A 138 -10.14 -10.99 -9.77
N LEU A 139 -9.05 -10.26 -9.85
CA LEU A 139 -7.74 -10.71 -9.37
C LEU A 139 -7.79 -11.11 -7.89
N ILE A 140 -8.41 -10.28 -7.05
CA ILE A 140 -8.55 -10.56 -5.61
C ILE A 140 -9.40 -11.82 -5.38
N LEU A 141 -10.52 -11.96 -6.07
CA LEU A 141 -11.40 -13.13 -5.93
C LEU A 141 -10.70 -14.42 -6.36
N ASP A 142 -9.93 -14.37 -7.45
CA ASP A 142 -9.15 -15.51 -7.91
C ASP A 142 -8.07 -15.91 -6.90
N ILE A 143 -7.38 -14.92 -6.31
CA ILE A 143 -6.38 -15.16 -5.25
C ILE A 143 -7.03 -15.81 -4.02
N TYR A 144 -8.18 -15.31 -3.57
CA TYR A 144 -8.90 -15.93 -2.45
C TYR A 144 -9.32 -17.36 -2.75
N LYS A 145 -9.78 -17.63 -3.96
CA LYS A 145 -10.12 -18.99 -4.42
C LYS A 145 -8.91 -19.91 -4.42
N ASP A 146 -7.75 -19.46 -4.92
CA ASP A 146 -6.51 -20.22 -4.91
C ASP A 146 -6.05 -20.55 -3.48
N LEU A 147 -6.33 -19.65 -2.53
CA LEU A 147 -6.02 -19.82 -1.11
C LEU A 147 -7.07 -20.65 -0.36
N GLY A 148 -8.13 -21.12 -1.04
CA GLY A 148 -9.16 -22.00 -0.48
C GLY A 148 -10.30 -21.27 0.25
N PHE A 149 -10.47 -19.98 0.05
CA PHE A 149 -11.61 -19.24 0.59
C PHE A 149 -12.83 -19.37 -0.35
N GLU A 150 -13.86 -20.06 0.13
CA GLU A 150 -15.08 -20.30 -0.65
C GLU A 150 -16.15 -19.20 -0.49
N ASN A 151 -16.15 -18.54 0.67
CA ASN A 151 -17.17 -17.53 1.01
C ASN A 151 -16.52 -16.15 1.18
N VAL A 152 -16.52 -15.37 0.09
CA VAL A 152 -16.01 -13.99 0.10
C VAL A 152 -17.19 -13.04 0.06
N ILE A 153 -17.27 -12.14 1.05
CA ILE A 153 -18.30 -11.10 1.12
C ILE A 153 -17.69 -9.78 0.64
N LEU A 154 -18.17 -9.28 -0.48
CA LEU A 154 -17.81 -7.95 -0.97
C LEU A 154 -18.70 -6.90 -0.30
N LYS A 155 -18.09 -5.86 0.24
CA LYS A 155 -18.78 -4.69 0.78
C LYS A 155 -18.34 -3.45 0.03
N TYR A 156 -19.28 -2.71 -0.48
CA TYR A 156 -19.03 -1.40 -1.06
C TYR A 156 -18.99 -0.35 0.05
N ALA A 157 -17.97 0.50 0.02
CA ALA A 157 -17.84 1.66 0.90
C ALA A 157 -17.94 2.91 0.02
N ASP A 158 -18.90 3.74 0.33
CA ASP A 158 -19.11 5.01 -0.37
C ASP A 158 -18.31 6.14 0.29
N ARG A 159 -18.34 7.30 -0.34
CA ARG A 159 -17.65 8.52 0.06
C ARG A 159 -18.22 9.04 1.40
N PRO A 160 -17.41 9.22 2.45
CA PRO A 160 -17.90 9.74 3.72
C PRO A 160 -18.21 11.25 3.62
N ASP A 161 -19.08 11.75 4.53
CA ASP A 161 -19.42 13.17 4.61
C ASP A 161 -18.19 14.05 4.92
N VAL A 162 -17.30 13.56 5.81
CA VAL A 162 -16.03 14.21 6.13
C VAL A 162 -14.92 13.56 5.31
N ARG A 163 -14.38 14.28 4.33
CA ARG A 163 -13.40 13.79 3.35
C ARG A 163 -12.42 14.87 2.94
N VAL A 164 -11.36 14.47 2.29
CA VAL A 164 -10.41 15.35 1.60
C VAL A 164 -10.82 15.49 0.14
N GLY A 165 -10.77 16.72 -0.40
CA GLY A 165 -11.15 17.03 -1.77
C GLY A 165 -12.60 17.51 -1.89
N ASP A 166 -12.88 18.10 -3.04
CA ASP A 166 -14.20 18.63 -3.42
C ASP A 166 -15.14 17.53 -3.93
N ASP A 167 -16.43 17.91 -4.16
CA ASP A 167 -17.42 17.00 -4.75
C ASP A 167 -17.21 16.78 -6.24
#